data_b6feaef13ba5264bab42e95774bad342
#
_entry.id   b6feaef13ba5264bab42e95774bad342
#
_cell.length_a   1.000
_cell.length_b   1.000
_cell.length_c   1.000
_cell.angle_alpha   90.00
_cell.angle_beta   90.00
_cell.angle_gamma   90.00
#
_symmetry.space_group_name_H-M   'P 1'
#
loop_
_entity.id
_entity.type
_entity.pdbx_description
1 polymer ?
#
loop_
_entity_poly.entity_id
_entity_poly.type
_entity_poly.pdbx_seq_one_letter_code
_entity_poly.pdbx_strand_id
1 'polypeptide(L)'
;MIRFDKKILLVLILIISGCSSLDSLKQSYKNLLSSSEESYIVQPGDSIWSIAINFNLDSEQLIKNNNLTEPYIIYPNQELFLYSTIFESNLKDQFKPIKWHHPLGEKSNMALKDDSWLIFKEPKGLPIHSINLGKVVVSGPDIPGYGNLVMISHPDGYLSLYAHCDKIFVEKGDEVIKGAMIAQLGNSEAAYPMLRFQLRKNGQPLRAETLNTLFN
;
A
#
# COMPACT_ATOMS: atom_id res chain seq x y z
N MET A 1 -18.64 1.03 -66.94
CA MET A 1 -17.24 1.25 -66.60
C MET A 1 -17.23 2.17 -65.37
N ILE A 2 -17.22 1.58 -64.16
CA ILE A 2 -17.35 2.31 -62.89
C ILE A 2 -15.95 2.77 -62.47
N ARG A 3 -15.73 4.08 -62.45
CA ARG A 3 -14.48 4.68 -61.95
C ARG A 3 -14.54 4.68 -60.41
N PHE A 4 -13.80 3.81 -59.79
CA PHE A 4 -13.58 3.89 -58.34
C PHE A 4 -12.61 5.03 -58.02
N ASP A 5 -13.07 5.94 -57.19
CA ASP A 5 -12.32 7.12 -56.77
C ASP A 5 -11.14 6.70 -55.87
N LYS A 6 -9.92 7.12 -56.24
CA LYS A 6 -8.67 6.78 -55.51
C LYS A 6 -8.70 7.21 -54.03
N LYS A 7 -9.57 8.16 -53.68
CA LYS A 7 -9.75 8.61 -52.30
C LYS A 7 -10.48 7.58 -51.42
N ILE A 8 -11.39 6.79 -52.00
CA ILE A 8 -12.09 5.73 -51.27
C ILE A 8 -11.15 4.55 -50.96
N LEU A 9 -10.23 4.24 -51.88
CA LEU A 9 -9.23 3.20 -51.68
C LEU A 9 -8.22 3.55 -50.58
N LEU A 10 -7.86 4.84 -50.42
CA LEU A 10 -6.95 5.30 -49.39
C LEU A 10 -7.55 5.26 -47.98
N VAL A 11 -8.87 5.51 -47.86
CA VAL A 11 -9.59 5.40 -46.60
C VAL A 11 -9.75 3.94 -46.16
N LEU A 12 -9.96 3.04 -47.14
CA LEU A 12 -10.11 1.60 -46.86
C LEU A 12 -8.75 0.96 -46.38
N ILE A 13 -7.62 1.46 -46.90
CA ILE A 13 -6.28 0.98 -46.47
C ILE A 13 -5.95 1.46 -45.06
N LEU A 14 -6.41 2.64 -44.62
CA LEU A 14 -6.22 3.14 -43.27
C LEU A 14 -7.02 2.38 -42.20
N ILE A 15 -8.11 1.73 -42.58
CA ILE A 15 -8.91 0.92 -41.63
C ILE A 15 -8.29 -0.46 -41.41
N ILE A 16 -7.51 -0.98 -42.35
CA ILE A 16 -6.88 -2.32 -42.23
C ILE A 16 -5.60 -2.28 -41.39
N SER A 17 -4.91 -1.14 -41.30
CA SER A 17 -3.70 -1.01 -40.46
C SER A 17 -3.99 -0.74 -38.96
N GLY A 18 -5.25 -0.54 -38.58
CA GLY A 18 -5.64 -0.33 -37.16
C GLY A 18 -5.78 -1.60 -36.32
N CYS A 19 -5.91 -2.78 -36.94
CA CYS A 19 -6.13 -4.03 -36.19
C CYS A 19 -4.86 -4.63 -35.56
N SER A 20 -3.68 -4.35 -36.10
CA SER A 20 -2.43 -4.91 -35.57
C SER A 20 -1.96 -4.27 -34.26
N SER A 21 -2.38 -3.03 -34.00
CA SER A 21 -2.01 -2.33 -32.75
C SER A 21 -2.86 -2.77 -31.54
N LEU A 22 -4.11 -3.18 -31.79
CA LEU A 22 -4.98 -3.70 -30.73
C LEU A 22 -4.59 -5.12 -30.31
N ASP A 23 -4.12 -5.94 -31.22
CA ASP A 23 -3.66 -7.30 -30.92
C ASP A 23 -2.29 -7.28 -30.21
N SER A 24 -1.40 -6.36 -30.56
CA SER A 24 -0.14 -6.17 -29.84
C SER A 24 -0.36 -5.62 -28.43
N LEU A 25 -1.32 -4.72 -28.22
CA LEU A 25 -1.73 -4.25 -26.91
C LEU A 25 -2.38 -5.37 -26.08
N LYS A 26 -3.25 -6.18 -26.69
CA LYS A 26 -3.84 -7.36 -26.03
C LYS A 26 -2.78 -8.41 -25.68
N GLN A 27 -1.79 -8.62 -26.55
CA GLN A 27 -0.71 -9.54 -26.27
C GLN A 27 0.23 -9.02 -25.19
N SER A 28 0.57 -7.73 -25.20
CA SER A 28 1.33 -7.09 -24.13
C SER A 28 0.59 -7.12 -22.79
N TYR A 29 -0.72 -6.87 -22.81
CA TYR A 29 -1.58 -6.98 -21.64
C TYR A 29 -1.69 -8.43 -21.14
N LYS A 30 -1.83 -9.39 -22.04
CA LYS A 30 -1.84 -10.83 -21.72
C LYS A 30 -0.49 -11.29 -21.16
N ASN A 31 0.63 -10.77 -21.66
CA ASN A 31 1.97 -11.06 -21.13
C ASN A 31 2.23 -10.39 -19.78
N LEU A 32 1.61 -9.22 -19.50
CA LEU A 32 1.61 -8.61 -18.18
C LEU A 32 0.75 -9.40 -17.17
N LEU A 33 -0.36 -10.00 -17.65
CA LEU A 33 -1.24 -10.84 -16.83
C LEU A 33 -0.71 -12.27 -16.68
N SER A 34 0.15 -12.73 -17.57
CA SER A 34 0.87 -14.00 -17.47
C SER A 34 2.21 -13.86 -16.73
N SER A 35 2.38 -12.78 -15.93
CA SER A 35 3.46 -12.75 -14.96
C SER A 35 3.28 -13.95 -14.05
N SER A 36 4.13 -14.92 -14.26
CA SER A 36 4.41 -16.13 -13.51
C SER A 36 3.77 -16.15 -12.12
N GLU A 37 3.17 -17.27 -11.75
CA GLU A 37 2.98 -17.62 -10.35
C GLU A 37 4.34 -17.46 -9.67
N GLU A 38 4.60 -16.25 -9.16
CA GLU A 38 5.85 -15.95 -8.49
C GLU A 38 5.76 -16.61 -7.13
N SER A 39 6.54 -17.67 -6.95
CA SER A 39 6.64 -18.37 -5.67
C SER A 39 7.91 -17.97 -4.95
N TYR A 40 7.89 -18.09 -3.64
CA TYR A 40 9.02 -17.83 -2.75
C TYR A 40 9.29 -19.04 -1.87
N ILE A 41 10.55 -19.42 -1.75
CA ILE A 41 11.00 -20.47 -0.84
C ILE A 41 11.38 -19.85 0.50
N VAL A 42 10.62 -20.19 1.54
CA VAL A 42 10.79 -19.70 2.91
C VAL A 42 12.20 -19.97 3.41
N GLN A 43 12.88 -18.94 3.91
CA GLN A 43 14.21 -19.03 4.50
C GLN A 43 14.13 -19.16 6.02
N PRO A 44 15.18 -19.69 6.69
CA PRO A 44 15.24 -19.68 8.14
C PRO A 44 15.12 -18.27 8.71
N GLY A 45 14.19 -18.08 9.66
CA GLY A 45 13.91 -16.79 10.27
C GLY A 45 12.79 -15.98 9.59
N ASP A 46 12.25 -16.45 8.46
CA ASP A 46 11.11 -15.82 7.84
C ASP A 46 9.82 -16.00 8.66
N SER A 47 8.97 -15.01 8.52
CA SER A 47 7.57 -15.04 8.95
C SER A 47 6.67 -14.60 7.79
N ILE A 48 5.39 -14.95 7.84
CA ILE A 48 4.42 -14.45 6.87
C ILE A 48 4.49 -12.92 6.74
N TRP A 49 4.67 -12.23 7.85
CA TRP A 49 4.75 -10.77 7.91
C TRP A 49 6.03 -10.23 7.26
N SER A 50 7.19 -10.86 7.52
CA SER A 50 8.45 -10.44 6.91
C SER A 50 8.44 -10.67 5.40
N ILE A 51 7.89 -11.80 4.94
CA ILE A 51 7.74 -12.10 3.51
C ILE A 51 6.77 -11.11 2.87
N ALA A 52 5.60 -10.88 3.47
CA ALA A 52 4.63 -9.93 2.96
C ALA A 52 5.23 -8.51 2.83
N ILE A 53 6.01 -8.06 3.82
CA ILE A 53 6.71 -6.77 3.77
C ILE A 53 7.76 -6.75 2.65
N ASN A 54 8.60 -7.79 2.54
CA ASN A 54 9.70 -7.83 1.57
C ASN A 54 9.20 -7.86 0.12
N PHE A 55 8.13 -8.59 -0.14
CA PHE A 55 7.54 -8.74 -1.47
C PHE A 55 6.38 -7.80 -1.73
N ASN A 56 6.02 -7.00 -0.71
CA ASN A 56 5.03 -6.01 -0.92
C ASN A 56 3.60 -6.52 -1.05
N LEU A 57 3.27 -7.52 -0.31
CA LEU A 57 2.00 -8.22 -0.34
C LEU A 57 1.17 -7.88 0.89
N ASP A 58 -0.13 -7.98 0.73
CA ASP A 58 -1.04 -8.09 1.86
C ASP A 58 -0.83 -9.45 2.53
N SER A 59 -0.56 -9.44 3.83
CA SER A 59 -0.31 -10.68 4.58
C SER A 59 -1.54 -11.58 4.67
N GLU A 60 -2.75 -11.03 4.72
CA GLU A 60 -3.98 -11.83 4.68
C GLU A 60 -4.17 -12.47 3.31
N GLN A 61 -3.82 -11.75 2.25
CA GLN A 61 -3.84 -12.29 0.90
C GLN A 61 -2.82 -13.42 0.74
N LEU A 62 -1.60 -13.23 1.27
CA LEU A 62 -0.56 -14.26 1.26
C LEU A 62 -1.01 -15.52 2.03
N ILE A 63 -1.64 -15.35 3.19
CA ILE A 63 -2.25 -16.42 3.98
C ILE A 63 -3.30 -17.18 3.17
N LYS A 64 -4.23 -16.46 2.56
CA LYS A 64 -5.33 -17.04 1.75
C LYS A 64 -4.81 -17.77 0.52
N ASN A 65 -3.86 -17.16 -0.20
CA ASN A 65 -3.29 -17.77 -1.41
C ASN A 65 -2.61 -19.11 -1.14
N ASN A 66 -2.09 -19.28 0.09
CA ASN A 66 -1.37 -20.46 0.51
C ASN A 66 -2.19 -21.39 1.43
N ASN A 67 -3.49 -21.11 1.61
CA ASN A 67 -4.39 -21.88 2.50
C ASN A 67 -3.83 -22.07 3.90
N LEU A 68 -3.12 -21.07 4.43
CA LEU A 68 -2.56 -21.15 5.77
C LEU A 68 -3.65 -20.95 6.82
N THR A 69 -3.60 -21.76 7.88
CA THR A 69 -4.52 -21.70 9.02
C THR A 69 -3.80 -21.18 10.26
N GLU A 70 -4.55 -20.60 11.20
CA GLU A 70 -3.96 -20.21 12.48
C GLU A 70 -3.27 -21.39 13.16
N PRO A 71 -2.07 -21.17 13.73
CA PRO A 71 -1.36 -19.92 14.00
C PRO A 71 -0.42 -19.44 12.85
N TYR A 72 -0.70 -19.74 11.58
CA TYR A 72 0.01 -19.29 10.37
C TYR A 72 1.51 -19.60 10.36
N ILE A 73 1.86 -20.80 10.85
CA ILE A 73 3.24 -21.27 10.90
C ILE A 73 3.71 -21.63 9.50
N ILE A 74 4.88 -21.14 9.13
CA ILE A 74 5.60 -21.50 7.92
C ILE A 74 6.95 -22.13 8.28
N TYR A 75 7.47 -22.97 7.40
CA TYR A 75 8.68 -23.73 7.64
C TYR A 75 9.75 -23.40 6.59
N PRO A 76 11.05 -23.41 6.95
CA PRO A 76 12.12 -23.30 5.98
C PRO A 76 11.96 -24.34 4.85
N ASN A 77 12.24 -23.91 3.61
CA ASN A 77 12.04 -24.63 2.36
C ASN A 77 10.57 -24.86 1.95
N GLN A 78 9.61 -24.32 2.66
CA GLN A 78 8.22 -24.28 2.21
C GLN A 78 8.11 -23.29 1.02
N GLU A 79 7.40 -23.72 -0.03
CA GLU A 79 7.06 -22.84 -1.14
C GLU A 79 5.78 -22.08 -0.83
N LEU A 80 5.80 -20.76 -1.00
CA LEU A 80 4.64 -19.89 -0.87
C LEU A 80 4.36 -19.21 -2.21
N PHE A 81 3.12 -19.26 -2.65
CA PHE A 81 2.63 -18.50 -3.81
C PHE A 81 2.38 -17.05 -3.41
N LEU A 82 3.12 -16.15 -4.04
CA LEU A 82 3.08 -14.72 -3.70
C LEU A 82 1.85 -14.02 -4.26
N TYR A 83 1.33 -14.48 -5.41
CA TYR A 83 0.19 -13.87 -6.07
C TYR A 83 -0.91 -14.89 -6.36
N SER A 84 -2.17 -14.49 -6.27
CA SER A 84 -3.29 -15.32 -6.69
C SER A 84 -3.85 -14.84 -8.03
N THR A 85 -4.26 -15.80 -8.86
CA THR A 85 -4.88 -15.54 -10.16
C THR A 85 -6.33 -15.03 -10.09
N ILE A 86 -6.86 -14.75 -8.88
CA ILE A 86 -8.23 -14.24 -8.73
C ILE A 86 -8.25 -12.71 -8.84
N PHE A 87 -7.73 -12.15 -9.92
CA PHE A 87 -7.67 -10.70 -10.11
C PHE A 87 -8.79 -10.14 -11.04
N GLU A 88 -9.66 -10.97 -11.58
CA GLU A 88 -10.58 -10.50 -12.63
C GLU A 88 -11.96 -10.00 -12.16
N SER A 89 -12.39 -10.22 -10.92
CA SER A 89 -13.77 -9.90 -10.54
C SER A 89 -14.02 -8.51 -9.93
N ASN A 90 -12.99 -7.73 -9.59
CA ASN A 90 -13.15 -6.47 -8.86
C ASN A 90 -12.60 -5.20 -9.55
N LEU A 91 -12.31 -5.24 -10.86
CA LEU A 91 -11.82 -4.06 -11.58
C LEU A 91 -12.80 -2.88 -11.65
N LYS A 92 -14.09 -3.09 -11.37
CA LYS A 92 -15.09 -2.01 -11.41
C LYS A 92 -15.15 -1.13 -10.16
N ASP A 93 -14.69 -1.62 -9.00
CA ASP A 93 -14.68 -0.84 -7.75
C ASP A 93 -13.34 -0.15 -7.46
N GLN A 94 -12.27 -0.46 -8.19
CA GLN A 94 -10.92 0.05 -7.95
C GLN A 94 -10.69 1.52 -8.37
N PHE A 95 -11.63 2.17 -9.03
CA PHE A 95 -11.48 3.56 -9.49
C PHE A 95 -12.12 4.61 -8.59
N LYS A 96 -12.62 4.24 -7.40
CA LYS A 96 -12.96 5.26 -6.41
C LYS A 96 -11.67 5.77 -5.78
N PRO A 97 -11.35 7.07 -5.89
CA PRO A 97 -10.18 7.61 -5.23
C PRO A 97 -10.29 7.33 -3.72
N ILE A 98 -9.26 6.69 -3.15
CA ILE A 98 -9.20 6.44 -1.71
C ILE A 98 -9.17 7.81 -1.04
N LYS A 99 -10.22 8.14 -0.32
CA LYS A 99 -10.26 9.39 0.45
C LYS A 99 -9.57 9.16 1.78
N TRP A 100 -8.36 9.62 1.91
CA TRP A 100 -7.55 9.52 3.12
C TRP A 100 -7.98 10.53 4.19
N HIS A 101 -7.82 10.15 5.44
CA HIS A 101 -7.96 11.06 6.58
C HIS A 101 -6.58 11.62 6.92
N HIS A 102 -6.48 12.92 7.23
CA HIS A 102 -5.21 13.49 7.67
C HIS A 102 -4.80 12.91 9.03
N PRO A 103 -3.54 12.49 9.26
CA PRO A 103 -3.14 11.82 10.51
C PRO A 103 -3.30 12.70 11.75
N LEU A 104 -3.28 14.03 11.63
CA LEU A 104 -3.51 14.98 12.73
C LEU A 104 -4.83 15.77 12.60
N GLY A 105 -5.75 15.32 11.71
CA GLY A 105 -7.00 16.04 11.44
C GLY A 105 -6.80 17.29 10.56
N GLU A 106 -7.84 18.12 10.46
CA GLU A 106 -7.87 19.25 9.51
C GLU A 106 -7.04 20.49 9.94
N LYS A 107 -6.55 20.52 11.18
CA LYS A 107 -5.89 21.71 11.78
C LYS A 107 -4.37 21.60 11.86
N SER A 108 -3.78 20.67 11.16
CA SER A 108 -2.33 20.48 11.20
C SER A 108 -1.58 21.52 10.37
N ASN A 109 -0.50 22.02 10.90
CA ASN A 109 0.46 22.83 10.15
C ASN A 109 1.11 21.99 9.02
N MET A 110 1.65 22.70 8.04
CA MET A 110 2.31 22.05 6.92
C MET A 110 3.48 21.18 7.40
N ALA A 111 3.48 19.91 7.02
CA ALA A 111 4.56 19.00 7.37
C ALA A 111 5.88 19.41 6.70
N LEU A 112 6.98 19.29 7.43
CA LEU A 112 8.30 19.27 6.83
C LEU A 112 8.45 17.94 6.07
N LYS A 113 9.06 17.99 4.89
CA LYS A 113 9.29 16.84 4.03
C LYS A 113 10.72 16.37 4.17
N ASP A 114 10.91 15.09 4.39
CA ASP A 114 12.19 14.43 4.41
C ASP A 114 12.06 13.16 3.56
N ASP A 115 12.39 13.28 2.28
CA ASP A 115 12.31 12.23 1.26
C ASP A 115 10.92 11.55 1.22
N SER A 116 10.75 10.48 1.97
CA SER A 116 9.52 9.70 2.08
C SER A 116 8.76 9.90 3.40
N TRP A 117 9.18 10.86 4.22
CA TRP A 117 8.59 11.15 5.51
C TRP A 117 7.91 12.51 5.54
N LEU A 118 6.76 12.58 6.20
CA LEU A 118 6.15 13.81 6.67
C LEU A 118 6.47 13.98 8.16
N ILE A 119 7.01 15.13 8.53
CA ILE A 119 7.37 15.48 9.90
C ILE A 119 6.47 16.63 10.34
N PHE A 120 5.55 16.34 11.25
CA PHE A 120 4.68 17.33 11.84
C PHE A 120 5.22 17.74 13.21
N LYS A 121 5.69 18.97 13.33
CA LYS A 121 6.17 19.56 14.59
C LYS A 121 5.00 20.25 15.28
N GLU A 122 4.33 19.51 16.13
CA GLU A 122 3.13 19.94 16.83
C GLU A 122 3.26 19.69 18.33
N PRO A 123 2.42 20.30 19.17
CA PRO A 123 2.46 20.11 20.62
C PRO A 123 2.25 18.65 21.01
N LYS A 124 2.99 18.23 22.06
CA LYS A 124 2.80 16.93 22.68
C LYS A 124 1.36 16.75 23.16
N GLY A 125 0.82 15.54 22.97
CA GLY A 125 -0.55 15.18 23.36
C GLY A 125 -1.60 15.39 22.27
N LEU A 126 -1.23 15.98 21.12
CA LEU A 126 -2.17 16.13 20.01
C LEU A 126 -2.63 14.73 19.51
N PRO A 127 -3.95 14.55 19.25
CA PRO A 127 -4.46 13.27 18.76
C PRO A 127 -3.86 12.89 17.41
N ILE A 128 -3.49 11.61 17.29
CA ILE A 128 -3.08 10.96 16.04
C ILE A 128 -4.20 10.03 15.62
N HIS A 129 -4.60 10.11 14.35
CA HIS A 129 -5.71 9.35 13.79
C HIS A 129 -5.25 8.39 12.69
N SER A 130 -5.91 7.25 12.59
CA SER A 130 -5.74 6.36 11.46
C SER A 130 -6.19 7.03 10.15
N ILE A 131 -5.34 6.98 9.15
CA ILE A 131 -5.63 7.59 7.84
C ILE A 131 -6.71 6.84 7.06
N ASN A 132 -6.92 5.56 7.36
CA ASN A 132 -7.96 4.72 6.76
C ASN A 132 -8.32 3.57 7.70
N LEU A 133 -9.33 2.78 7.33
CA LEU A 133 -9.59 1.51 7.99
C LEU A 133 -8.38 0.56 7.83
N GLY A 134 -8.15 -0.30 8.80
CA GLY A 134 -7.04 -1.25 8.72
C GLY A 134 -6.82 -2.03 10.01
N LYS A 135 -5.79 -2.87 10.01
CA LYS A 135 -5.38 -3.69 11.16
C LYS A 135 -4.04 -3.22 11.70
N VAL A 136 -3.95 -3.05 13.01
CA VAL A 136 -2.71 -2.68 13.69
C VAL A 136 -1.74 -3.88 13.65
N VAL A 137 -0.57 -3.68 13.04
CA VAL A 137 0.46 -4.72 12.90
C VAL A 137 1.65 -4.52 13.84
N VAL A 138 1.88 -3.27 14.28
CA VAL A 138 2.87 -2.91 15.30
C VAL A 138 2.25 -1.89 16.25
N SER A 139 2.49 -2.06 17.55
CA SER A 139 2.09 -1.11 18.59
C SER A 139 3.10 -1.17 19.74
N GLY A 140 3.97 -0.18 19.87
CA GLY A 140 4.95 -0.12 20.95
C GLY A 140 6.36 0.34 20.54
N PRO A 141 7.34 0.22 21.44
CA PRO A 141 8.70 0.69 21.23
C PRO A 141 9.64 -0.35 20.58
N ASP A 142 9.11 -1.40 19.97
CA ASP A 142 9.87 -2.58 19.58
C ASP A 142 10.87 -2.36 18.43
N ILE A 143 10.77 -1.22 17.73
CA ILE A 143 11.64 -0.91 16.59
C ILE A 143 12.52 0.30 16.92
N PRO A 144 13.84 0.11 17.11
CA PRO A 144 14.77 1.20 17.46
C PRO A 144 14.75 2.35 16.45
N GLY A 145 14.82 3.59 16.92
CA GLY A 145 14.83 4.80 16.09
C GLY A 145 13.45 5.34 15.70
N TYR A 146 12.38 4.64 16.09
CA TYR A 146 11.01 5.09 15.87
C TYR A 146 10.29 5.49 17.16
N GLY A 147 10.91 5.19 18.31
CA GLY A 147 10.24 5.35 19.60
C GLY A 147 8.97 4.53 19.69
N ASN A 148 7.95 5.06 20.36
CA ASN A 148 6.63 4.43 20.36
C ASN A 148 6.03 4.53 18.95
N LEU A 149 5.87 3.39 18.29
CA LEU A 149 5.43 3.26 16.90
C LEU A 149 4.08 2.57 16.81
N VAL A 150 3.20 3.11 15.98
CA VAL A 150 2.03 2.39 15.48
C VAL A 150 2.20 2.16 13.99
N MET A 151 1.96 0.93 13.53
CA MET A 151 1.87 0.60 12.11
C MET A 151 0.52 -0.04 11.83
N ILE A 152 -0.13 0.40 10.76
CA ILE A 152 -1.45 -0.09 10.36
C ILE A 152 -1.39 -0.57 8.92
N SER A 153 -1.75 -1.83 8.73
CA SER A 153 -1.96 -2.43 7.41
C SER A 153 -3.36 -2.06 6.92
N HIS A 154 -3.44 -1.48 5.74
CA HIS A 154 -4.69 -1.06 5.08
C HIS A 154 -4.95 -1.92 3.84
N PRO A 155 -6.18 -1.89 3.29
CA PRO A 155 -6.47 -2.53 2.01
C PRO A 155 -5.52 -2.09 0.90
N ASP A 156 -5.45 -2.88 -0.15
CA ASP A 156 -4.68 -2.61 -1.37
C ASP A 156 -3.17 -2.46 -1.13
N GLY A 157 -2.61 -3.14 -0.13
CA GLY A 157 -1.17 -3.16 0.17
C GLY A 157 -0.61 -1.83 0.69
N TYR A 158 -1.45 -0.99 1.31
CA TYR A 158 -0.96 0.20 2.00
C TYR A 158 -0.58 -0.10 3.45
N LEU A 159 0.47 0.56 3.93
CA LEU A 159 0.96 0.48 5.30
C LEU A 159 1.31 1.88 5.79
N SER A 160 0.66 2.32 6.85
CA SER A 160 0.97 3.61 7.49
C SER A 160 1.80 3.43 8.76
N LEU A 161 2.74 4.33 8.99
CA LEU A 161 3.64 4.37 10.13
C LEU A 161 3.48 5.69 10.87
N TYR A 162 3.32 5.62 12.19
CA TYR A 162 3.14 6.75 13.10
C TYR A 162 4.18 6.64 14.22
N ALA A 163 5.29 7.37 14.09
CA ALA A 163 6.42 7.25 15.01
C ALA A 163 6.50 8.40 16.02
N HIS A 164 7.24 8.17 17.11
CA HIS A 164 7.49 9.08 18.22
C HIS A 164 6.24 9.42 19.06
N CYS A 165 5.27 8.50 19.11
CA CYS A 165 4.06 8.66 19.90
C CYS A 165 4.38 8.83 21.39
N ASP A 166 3.51 9.55 22.14
CA ASP A 166 3.53 9.61 23.60
C ASP A 166 2.75 8.45 24.21
N LYS A 167 1.44 8.42 23.94
CA LYS A 167 0.55 7.35 24.37
C LYS A 167 -0.03 6.66 23.16
N ILE A 168 -0.11 5.34 23.20
CA ILE A 168 -0.76 4.51 22.20
C ILE A 168 -2.05 3.97 22.81
N PHE A 169 -3.15 3.96 22.06
CA PHE A 169 -4.47 3.52 22.49
C PHE A 169 -4.96 2.26 21.79
N VAL A 170 -4.13 1.70 20.91
CA VAL A 170 -4.43 0.49 20.14
C VAL A 170 -3.35 -0.56 20.36
N GLU A 171 -3.72 -1.82 20.27
CA GLU A 171 -2.82 -2.96 20.41
C GLU A 171 -2.62 -3.67 19.07
N LYS A 172 -1.54 -4.44 18.94
CA LYS A 172 -1.32 -5.28 17.77
C LYS A 172 -2.49 -6.27 17.61
N GLY A 173 -3.07 -6.27 16.42
CA GLY A 173 -4.22 -7.09 16.08
C GLY A 173 -5.55 -6.33 16.04
N ASP A 174 -5.62 -5.14 16.64
CA ASP A 174 -6.84 -4.33 16.62
C ASP A 174 -7.23 -3.92 15.20
N GLU A 175 -8.53 -3.90 14.94
CA GLU A 175 -9.10 -3.30 13.75
C GLU A 175 -9.50 -1.85 14.02
N VAL A 176 -9.09 -0.94 13.17
CA VAL A 176 -9.39 0.49 13.28
C VAL A 176 -10.14 0.99 12.06
N ILE A 177 -11.07 1.92 12.30
CA ILE A 177 -11.76 2.62 11.22
C ILE A 177 -11.00 3.89 10.83
N LYS A 178 -11.27 4.40 9.64
CA LYS A 178 -10.74 5.70 9.18
C LYS A 178 -11.10 6.82 10.18
N GLY A 179 -10.10 7.63 10.57
CA GLY A 179 -10.26 8.72 11.53
C GLY A 179 -10.32 8.29 13.00
N ALA A 180 -10.19 6.99 13.31
CA ALA A 180 -10.09 6.54 14.70
C ALA A 180 -8.83 7.11 15.35
N MET A 181 -8.97 7.58 16.60
CA MET A 181 -7.82 8.01 17.41
C MET A 181 -7.00 6.79 17.82
N ILE A 182 -5.73 6.74 17.44
CA ILE A 182 -4.85 5.59 17.67
C ILE A 182 -3.74 5.89 18.67
N ALA A 183 -3.31 7.14 18.79
CA ALA A 183 -2.22 7.55 19.65
C ALA A 183 -2.29 9.06 19.96
N GLN A 184 -1.35 9.53 20.77
CA GLN A 184 -1.04 10.95 20.96
C GLN A 184 0.39 11.24 20.48
N LEU A 185 0.55 12.41 19.86
CA LEU A 185 1.85 12.92 19.43
C LEU A 185 2.78 13.10 20.64
N GLY A 186 4.02 12.65 20.50
CA GLY A 186 5.00 12.70 21.55
C GLY A 186 6.40 13.04 21.06
N ASN A 187 7.36 12.62 21.84
CA ASN A 187 8.78 12.76 21.54
C ASN A 187 9.59 11.54 21.98
N SER A 188 8.99 10.35 22.01
CA SER A 188 9.70 9.12 22.34
C SER A 188 10.85 8.91 21.34
N GLU A 189 12.07 8.75 21.84
CA GLU A 189 13.31 8.70 21.04
C GLU A 189 13.52 9.87 20.07
N ALA A 190 12.92 11.04 20.35
CA ALA A 190 13.07 12.24 19.54
C ALA A 190 13.46 13.45 20.38
N ALA A 191 14.20 14.39 19.80
CA ALA A 191 14.72 15.57 20.50
C ALA A 191 13.60 16.59 20.86
N TYR A 192 12.50 16.56 20.13
CA TYR A 192 11.35 17.48 20.32
C TYR A 192 10.05 16.77 19.94
N PRO A 193 8.88 17.28 20.39
CA PRO A 193 7.61 16.68 20.03
C PRO A 193 7.37 16.74 18.53
N MET A 194 7.04 15.59 17.93
CA MET A 194 6.73 15.44 16.51
C MET A 194 5.97 14.17 16.24
N LEU A 195 5.21 14.17 15.16
CA LEU A 195 4.80 12.96 14.47
C LEU A 195 5.69 12.78 13.24
N ARG A 196 6.38 11.65 13.13
CA ARG A 196 7.07 11.23 11.92
C ARG A 196 6.19 10.19 11.23
N PHE A 197 5.60 10.57 10.11
CA PHE A 197 4.61 9.79 9.38
C PHE A 197 5.15 9.31 8.04
N GLN A 198 4.86 8.05 7.70
CA GLN A 198 5.16 7.48 6.39
C GLN A 198 3.99 6.63 5.91
N LEU A 199 3.71 6.67 4.62
CA LEU A 199 2.81 5.73 3.96
C LEU A 199 3.61 4.93 2.94
N ARG A 200 3.44 3.63 2.98
CA ARG A 200 4.02 2.70 2.01
C ARG A 200 2.91 2.13 1.14
N LYS A 201 3.23 1.92 -0.10
CA LYS A 201 2.41 1.13 -1.02
C LYS A 201 3.25 -0.04 -1.46
N ASN A 202 2.74 -1.23 -1.17
CA ASN A 202 3.42 -2.40 -1.63
C ASN A 202 4.86 -2.43 -1.07
N GLY A 203 5.14 -2.18 0.24
CA GLY A 203 6.42 -2.11 0.94
C GLY A 203 7.31 -0.94 0.53
N GLN A 204 7.02 -0.24 -0.58
CA GLN A 204 7.80 0.90 -1.02
C GLN A 204 7.25 2.19 -0.42
N PRO A 205 8.09 3.03 0.21
CA PRO A 205 7.63 4.29 0.75
C PRO A 205 7.19 5.24 -0.37
N LEU A 206 6.05 5.87 -0.19
CA LEU A 206 5.59 6.95 -1.06
C LEU A 206 6.39 8.22 -0.78
N ARG A 207 6.64 9.01 -1.83
CA ARG A 207 7.33 10.30 -1.68
C ARG A 207 6.48 11.29 -0.89
N ALA A 208 7.11 12.11 -0.07
CA ALA A 208 6.44 13.10 0.78
C ALA A 208 5.55 14.08 -0.01
N GLU A 209 5.92 14.44 -1.26
CA GLU A 209 5.10 15.26 -2.14
C GLU A 209 3.76 14.58 -2.47
N THR A 210 3.79 13.28 -2.76
CA THR A 210 2.59 12.49 -3.06
C THR A 210 1.69 12.42 -1.83
N LEU A 211 2.25 12.24 -0.63
CA LEU A 211 1.48 12.17 0.61
C LEU A 211 0.69 13.45 0.88
N ASN A 212 1.28 14.62 0.65
CA ASN A 212 0.58 15.89 0.82
C ASN A 212 -0.66 16.02 -0.08
N THR A 213 -0.62 15.47 -1.29
CA THR A 213 -1.77 15.53 -2.21
C THR A 213 -2.88 14.54 -1.84
N LEU A 214 -2.58 13.51 -1.05
CA LEU A 214 -3.57 12.52 -0.62
C LEU A 214 -4.48 13.04 0.50
N PHE A 215 -4.03 14.04 1.26
CA PHE A 215 -4.74 14.60 2.42
C PHE A 215 -5.48 15.91 2.14
N ASN A 216 -5.36 16.47 0.93
CA ASN A 216 -6.00 17.72 0.50
C ASN A 216 -7.33 17.49 -0.23
#